data_5bea77301a23bec655229aa09f6d117f
#
_entry.id   5bea77301a23bec655229aa09f6d117f
#
_cell.length_a   1.000
_cell.length_b   1.000
_cell.length_c   1.000
_cell.angle_alpha   90.00
_cell.angle_beta   90.00
_cell.angle_gamma   90.00
#
_symmetry.space_group_name_H-M   'P 1'
#
loop_
_entity.id
_entity.type
_entity.pdbx_description
1 polymer ?
#
loop_
_entity_poly.entity_id
_entity_poly.type
_entity_poly.pdbx_seq_one_letter_code
_entity_poly.pdbx_strand_id
1 'polypeptide(L)'
;YSFICQIHYSQCETSGTDNQIACDNYTWIDGVTYTISNNTATFTLTNVAGCDSLVTLNLTINNSNSGIDNQIACDSFTWIDGITYTADNNSATHTLTNLAGCDSIVTLNLQIKASSLDPSGVTSSDSVICQNTDVILNVTGGLLGTNSQWVWFNDSCGGNIVGNGASITVNQTSNTTYFVRAEGDCNNTICENVTVSNFPYFIELDSISIDSTYNSTDSTWSIIDTVCPQSAVQLFAHFSSPFPQGYSITWYENSCGATSLGIGDSIIVYPDSSTTYYAKVTGTCGASL
;
A
#
# COMPACT_ATOMS: atom_id res chain seq x y z
N TYR A 1 104.33 51.92 16.35
CA TYR A 1 102.99 51.72 15.80
C TYR A 1 102.32 50.57 16.53
N SER A 2 101.27 50.87 17.36
CA SER A 2 100.49 49.89 18.05
C SER A 2 99.32 49.58 17.12
N PHE A 3 99.22 48.35 16.65
CA PHE A 3 98.04 47.87 15.97
C PHE A 3 97.05 47.34 17.01
N ILE A 4 95.87 47.98 17.13
CA ILE A 4 94.75 47.50 17.89
C ILE A 4 93.93 46.65 16.94
N CYS A 5 94.00 45.38 17.15
CA CYS A 5 93.02 44.47 16.47
C CYS A 5 91.71 44.53 17.23
N GLN A 6 90.70 45.21 16.70
CA GLN A 6 89.35 45.19 17.22
C GLN A 6 88.66 43.95 16.63
N ILE A 7 88.47 42.96 17.48
CA ILE A 7 87.65 41.78 17.11
C ILE A 7 86.21 42.21 17.27
N HIS A 8 85.53 42.38 16.17
CA HIS A 8 84.10 42.55 16.16
C HIS A 8 83.49 41.16 16.35
N TYR A 9 82.88 40.94 17.52
CA TYR A 9 81.93 39.82 17.68
C TYR A 9 80.67 40.16 16.87
N SER A 10 80.54 39.60 15.71
CA SER A 10 79.29 39.59 15.04
C SER A 10 78.35 38.68 15.80
N GLN A 11 77.18 39.14 16.21
CA GLN A 11 76.15 38.29 16.75
C GLN A 11 75.77 37.25 15.71
N CYS A 12 76.22 36.05 15.92
CA CYS A 12 76.07 34.94 15.01
C CYS A 12 74.77 34.10 15.31
N GLU A 13 74.20 34.37 16.46
CA GLU A 13 72.96 33.75 16.91
C GLU A 13 71.79 34.26 16.05
N THR A 14 70.95 33.35 15.62
CA THR A 14 69.72 33.66 14.86
C THR A 14 68.55 33.07 15.58
N SER A 15 67.33 33.63 15.39
CA SER A 15 66.07 33.08 15.86
C SER A 15 65.08 33.01 14.73
N GLY A 16 64.19 32.04 14.78
CA GLY A 16 63.17 31.84 13.79
C GLY A 16 61.88 31.21 14.43
N THR A 17 60.78 31.30 13.73
CA THR A 17 59.57 30.65 14.12
C THR A 17 59.22 29.61 13.06
N ASP A 18 58.93 28.38 13.51
CA ASP A 18 58.45 27.30 12.67
C ASP A 18 56.93 27.25 12.81
N ASN A 19 56.21 27.66 11.75
CA ASN A 19 54.76 27.69 11.73
C ASN A 19 54.23 26.38 11.14
N GLN A 20 53.51 25.62 11.95
CA GLN A 20 52.94 24.33 11.58
C GLN A 20 51.44 24.27 11.86
N ILE A 21 50.69 23.62 10.97
CA ILE A 21 49.29 23.27 11.15
C ILE A 21 49.16 21.77 10.89
N ALA A 22 48.63 21.05 11.84
CA ALA A 22 48.45 19.61 11.72
C ALA A 22 47.10 19.16 12.30
N CYS A 23 46.71 17.95 11.96
CA CYS A 23 45.51 17.34 12.49
C CYS A 23 45.86 16.33 13.58
N ASP A 24 45.20 16.44 14.73
CA ASP A 24 45.26 15.55 15.90
C ASP A 24 46.60 15.50 16.60
N ASN A 25 47.72 15.41 15.85
CA ASN A 25 49.05 15.39 16.41
C ASN A 25 50.09 15.83 15.40
N TYR A 26 51.26 16.25 15.92
CA TYR A 26 52.42 16.63 15.14
C TYR A 26 53.70 16.28 15.90
N THR A 27 54.62 15.55 15.28
CA THR A 27 55.97 15.30 15.85
C THR A 27 56.94 16.33 15.32
N TRP A 28 57.47 17.15 16.23
CA TRP A 28 58.39 18.23 15.87
C TRP A 28 59.86 17.76 15.84
N ILE A 29 60.77 18.67 15.47
CA ILE A 29 62.22 18.39 15.32
C ILE A 29 62.88 17.99 16.65
N ASP A 30 62.27 18.31 17.78
CA ASP A 30 62.72 17.92 19.13
C ASP A 30 62.40 16.45 19.46
N GLY A 31 61.68 15.74 18.59
CA GLY A 31 61.25 14.36 18.78
C GLY A 31 60.03 14.21 19.66
N VAL A 32 59.40 15.32 20.11
CA VAL A 32 58.20 15.31 20.92
C VAL A 32 56.94 15.34 20.01
N THR A 33 55.97 14.48 20.29
CA THR A 33 54.66 14.51 19.64
C THR A 33 53.71 15.38 20.43
N TYR A 34 53.23 16.45 19.83
CA TYR A 34 52.24 17.38 20.36
C TYR A 34 50.84 17.00 19.91
N THR A 35 49.92 16.90 20.86
CA THR A 35 48.49 16.63 20.60
C THR A 35 47.60 17.85 20.84
N ILE A 36 48.19 18.96 21.21
CA ILE A 36 47.56 20.27 21.41
C ILE A 36 48.41 21.35 20.78
N SER A 37 47.87 22.48 20.41
CA SER A 37 48.57 23.64 19.90
C SER A 37 49.64 24.08 20.88
N ASN A 38 50.84 24.46 20.34
CA ASN A 38 51.99 24.87 21.16
C ASN A 38 52.73 26.02 20.45
N ASN A 39 53.02 27.10 21.21
CA ASN A 39 53.78 28.27 20.73
C ASN A 39 54.95 28.62 21.62
N THR A 40 55.38 27.71 22.47
CA THR A 40 56.46 27.96 23.48
C THR A 40 57.61 26.97 23.38
N ALA A 41 57.44 25.84 22.69
CA ALA A 41 58.52 24.87 22.52
C ALA A 41 59.61 25.47 21.66
N THR A 42 60.87 25.24 22.08
CA THR A 42 62.04 25.73 21.38
C THR A 42 63.03 24.61 21.14
N PHE A 43 63.75 24.71 20.05
CA PHE A 43 64.86 23.80 19.68
C PHE A 43 66.05 24.56 19.10
N THR A 44 67.22 24.21 19.54
CA THR A 44 68.44 24.85 19.08
C THR A 44 69.05 24.06 17.93
N LEU A 45 69.19 24.71 16.79
CA LEU A 45 69.91 24.20 15.61
C LEU A 45 71.19 24.89 15.47
N THR A 46 72.21 24.25 14.84
CA THR A 46 73.44 24.91 14.45
C THR A 46 73.29 25.44 13.02
N ASN A 47 73.41 26.74 12.84
CA ASN A 47 73.31 27.36 11.51
C ASN A 47 74.60 27.10 10.66
N VAL A 48 74.57 27.47 9.38
CA VAL A 48 75.66 27.23 8.43
C VAL A 48 76.97 27.92 8.79
N ALA A 49 76.96 28.90 9.68
CA ALA A 49 78.08 29.57 10.20
C ALA A 49 78.71 28.92 11.46
N GLY A 50 78.09 27.81 11.94
CA GLY A 50 78.48 27.08 13.14
C GLY A 50 77.94 27.71 14.45
N CYS A 51 77.00 28.63 14.39
CA CYS A 51 76.38 29.29 15.53
C CYS A 51 74.99 28.74 15.86
N ASP A 52 74.51 28.95 17.08
CA ASP A 52 73.21 28.54 17.53
C ASP A 52 72.10 29.33 16.85
N SER A 53 71.12 28.64 16.43
CA SER A 53 69.83 29.15 15.87
C SER A 53 68.65 28.62 16.71
N LEU A 54 68.01 29.48 17.46
CA LEU A 54 66.91 29.15 18.28
C LEU A 54 65.63 29.16 17.44
N VAL A 55 64.99 28.01 17.25
CA VAL A 55 63.70 27.88 16.55
C VAL A 55 62.61 27.74 17.60
N THR A 56 61.56 28.57 17.50
CA THR A 56 60.35 28.47 18.31
C THR A 56 59.23 27.87 17.50
N LEU A 57 58.61 26.84 18.01
CA LEU A 57 57.43 26.23 17.40
C LEU A 57 56.20 27.16 17.53
N ASN A 58 55.46 27.34 16.45
CA ASN A 58 54.14 27.93 16.43
C ASN A 58 53.17 26.94 15.77
N LEU A 59 52.71 25.99 16.58
CA LEU A 59 51.88 24.87 16.13
C LEU A 59 50.39 25.10 16.43
N THR A 60 49.59 24.95 15.40
CA THR A 60 48.12 24.82 15.53
C THR A 60 47.74 23.37 15.29
N ILE A 61 47.15 22.75 16.29
CA ILE A 61 46.51 21.43 16.15
C ILE A 61 44.99 21.62 15.98
N ASN A 62 44.50 21.19 14.84
CA ASN A 62 43.07 21.02 14.58
C ASN A 62 42.68 19.57 14.88
N ASN A 63 41.42 19.35 15.21
CA ASN A 63 40.97 17.99 15.58
C ASN A 63 40.10 17.40 14.47
N SER A 64 40.29 16.11 14.23
CA SER A 64 39.34 15.27 13.54
C SER A 64 38.05 15.19 14.34
N ASN A 65 36.93 14.95 13.67
CA ASN A 65 35.63 14.77 14.33
C ASN A 65 34.90 13.57 13.73
N SER A 66 33.76 13.22 14.35
CA SER A 66 32.91 12.18 13.87
C SER A 66 31.44 12.60 14.00
N GLY A 67 30.58 12.01 13.18
CA GLY A 67 29.14 12.23 13.20
C GLY A 67 28.38 10.99 12.79
N ILE A 68 27.07 11.03 12.99
CA ILE A 68 26.15 9.99 12.55
C ILE A 68 25.20 10.62 11.54
N ASP A 69 25.05 9.98 10.39
CA ASP A 69 24.05 10.32 9.37
C ASP A 69 22.86 9.37 9.50
N ASN A 70 21.74 9.89 10.01
CA ASN A 70 20.53 9.12 10.21
C ASN A 70 19.66 9.22 8.97
N GLN A 71 19.41 8.08 8.32
CA GLN A 71 18.63 7.99 7.09
C GLN A 71 17.51 6.94 7.22
N ILE A 72 16.37 7.24 6.62
CA ILE A 72 15.25 6.31 6.44
C ILE A 72 14.87 6.36 4.97
N ALA A 73 14.83 5.20 4.32
CA ALA A 73 14.49 5.11 2.91
C ALA A 73 13.59 3.90 2.64
N CYS A 74 12.94 3.92 1.49
CA CYS A 74 12.14 2.79 1.03
C CYS A 74 12.91 1.97 0.01
N ASP A 75 12.96 0.66 0.24
CA ASP A 75 13.55 -0.39 -0.60
C ASP A 75 15.07 -0.27 -0.81
N SER A 76 15.59 0.92 -1.04
CA SER A 76 17.03 1.15 -1.22
C SER A 76 17.44 2.60 -0.96
N PHE A 77 18.72 2.80 -0.64
CA PHE A 77 19.34 4.10 -0.42
C PHE A 77 20.77 4.12 -0.94
N THR A 78 21.12 5.07 -1.79
CA THR A 78 22.50 5.30 -2.21
C THR A 78 23.12 6.38 -1.33
N TRP A 79 24.14 6.00 -0.56
CA TRP A 79 24.80 6.90 0.37
C TRP A 79 25.94 7.69 -0.28
N ILE A 80 26.57 8.59 0.51
CA ILE A 80 27.68 9.46 0.06
C ILE A 80 28.93 8.68 -0.38
N ASP A 81 29.10 7.42 0.03
CA ASP A 81 30.15 6.52 -0.40
C ASP A 81 29.94 5.95 -1.82
N GLY A 82 28.79 6.22 -2.44
CA GLY A 82 28.39 5.72 -3.75
C GLY A 82 27.81 4.30 -3.74
N ILE A 83 27.66 3.67 -2.56
CA ILE A 83 27.11 2.33 -2.41
C ILE A 83 25.58 2.41 -2.23
N THR A 84 24.85 1.53 -2.91
CA THR A 84 23.42 1.37 -2.72
C THR A 84 23.14 0.24 -1.73
N TYR A 85 22.50 0.60 -0.63
CA TYR A 85 22.08 -0.32 0.44
C TYR A 85 20.62 -0.70 0.25
N THR A 86 20.31 -1.98 0.37
CA THR A 86 18.95 -2.55 0.29
C THR A 86 18.47 -3.15 1.62
N ALA A 87 19.26 -2.96 2.67
CA ALA A 87 18.95 -3.38 4.03
C ALA A 87 19.50 -2.35 5.02
N ASP A 88 19.04 -2.42 6.26
CA ASP A 88 19.52 -1.58 7.36
C ASP A 88 21.05 -1.66 7.48
N ASN A 89 21.67 -0.52 7.71
CA ASN A 89 23.12 -0.43 7.90
C ASN A 89 23.46 0.64 8.97
N ASN A 90 24.20 0.24 9.99
CA ASN A 90 24.65 1.13 11.08
C ASN A 90 26.16 1.12 11.28
N SER A 91 26.93 0.66 10.30
CA SER A 91 28.38 0.46 10.40
C SER A 91 29.18 1.03 9.23
N ALA A 92 28.55 1.38 8.12
CA ALA A 92 29.25 1.99 7.00
C ALA A 92 29.78 3.36 7.41
N THR A 93 31.02 3.65 7.03
CA THR A 93 31.68 4.92 7.34
C THR A 93 32.20 5.58 6.08
N HIS A 94 32.19 6.91 6.06
CA HIS A 94 32.79 7.71 5.00
C HIS A 94 33.58 8.86 5.60
N THR A 95 34.77 9.09 5.08
CA THR A 95 35.63 10.18 5.55
C THR A 95 35.42 11.41 4.70
N LEU A 96 35.04 12.50 5.34
CA LEU A 96 34.97 13.84 4.78
C LEU A 96 36.09 14.71 5.36
N THR A 97 36.31 15.88 4.78
CA THR A 97 37.19 16.88 5.36
C THR A 97 36.37 17.94 6.07
N ASN A 98 36.65 18.20 7.34
CA ASN A 98 36.00 19.26 8.11
C ASN A 98 36.51 20.67 7.72
N LEU A 99 35.88 21.71 8.30
CA LEU A 99 36.22 23.10 8.00
C LEU A 99 37.65 23.48 8.35
N ALA A 100 38.31 22.74 9.25
CA ALA A 100 39.69 22.97 9.66
C ALA A 100 40.72 22.18 8.80
N GLY A 101 40.23 21.43 7.80
CA GLY A 101 41.04 20.62 6.90
C GLY A 101 41.39 19.23 7.44
N CYS A 102 40.81 18.80 8.57
CA CYS A 102 41.03 17.50 9.18
C CYS A 102 39.92 16.49 8.84
N ASP A 103 40.16 15.20 9.09
CA ASP A 103 39.20 14.15 8.80
C ASP A 103 37.93 14.31 9.62
N SER A 104 36.82 14.04 8.97
CA SER A 104 35.50 13.94 9.58
C SER A 104 34.89 12.59 9.21
N ILE A 105 34.85 11.66 10.16
CA ILE A 105 34.30 10.32 9.92
C ILE A 105 32.78 10.37 10.16
N VAL A 106 32.02 10.16 9.11
CA VAL A 106 30.56 10.02 9.20
C VAL A 106 30.20 8.54 9.18
N THR A 107 29.38 8.12 10.14
CA THR A 107 28.84 6.75 10.22
C THR A 107 27.40 6.77 9.79
N LEU A 108 27.04 5.90 8.86
CA LEU A 108 25.65 5.72 8.43
C LEU A 108 24.84 5.02 9.53
N ASN A 109 23.65 5.52 9.77
CA ASN A 109 22.60 4.84 10.53
C ASN A 109 21.33 4.81 9.66
N LEU A 110 21.22 3.77 8.84
CA LEU A 110 20.19 3.61 7.82
C LEU A 110 19.15 2.58 8.25
N GLN A 111 17.88 2.97 8.11
CA GLN A 111 16.75 2.07 8.18
C GLN A 111 16.09 1.96 6.81
N ILE A 112 15.98 0.74 6.27
CA ILE A 112 15.27 0.45 5.03
C ILE A 112 13.87 -0.09 5.36
N LYS A 113 12.86 0.59 4.84
CA LYS A 113 11.46 0.17 4.90
C LYS A 113 11.07 -0.50 3.58
N ALA A 114 10.29 -1.57 3.66
CA ALA A 114 9.80 -2.25 2.47
C ALA A 114 8.53 -1.58 1.93
N SER A 115 8.43 -1.43 0.63
CA SER A 115 7.20 -1.06 -0.08
C SER A 115 6.22 -2.21 -0.11
N SER A 116 4.92 -1.89 -0.16
CA SER A 116 3.86 -2.87 -0.38
C SER A 116 3.77 -3.23 -1.86
N LEU A 117 3.42 -4.48 -2.16
CA LEU A 117 3.11 -4.95 -3.51
C LEU A 117 1.60 -4.92 -3.74
N ASP A 118 1.21 -4.61 -4.97
CA ASP A 118 -0.19 -4.53 -5.38
C ASP A 118 -0.95 -5.83 -5.09
N PRO A 119 -2.22 -5.75 -4.64
CA PRO A 119 -3.08 -6.92 -4.58
C PRO A 119 -3.28 -7.48 -5.99
N SER A 120 -3.47 -8.78 -6.11
CA SER A 120 -3.76 -9.42 -7.41
C SER A 120 -5.25 -9.55 -7.68
N GLY A 121 -6.08 -9.24 -6.71
CA GLY A 121 -7.54 -9.26 -6.83
C GLY A 121 -8.26 -9.26 -5.49
N VAL A 122 -9.57 -9.32 -5.58
CA VAL A 122 -10.51 -9.38 -4.45
C VAL A 122 -11.49 -10.49 -4.68
N THR A 123 -11.85 -11.21 -3.62
CA THR A 123 -12.94 -12.19 -3.64
C THR A 123 -14.03 -11.78 -2.66
N SER A 124 -15.25 -12.17 -2.98
CA SER A 124 -16.44 -12.02 -2.16
C SER A 124 -16.99 -13.40 -1.84
N SER A 125 -17.52 -13.64 -0.63
CA SER A 125 -18.22 -14.89 -0.30
C SER A 125 -19.42 -15.10 -1.21
N ASP A 126 -20.08 -14.00 -1.59
CA ASP A 126 -21.22 -13.98 -2.50
C ASP A 126 -21.16 -12.72 -3.36
N SER A 127 -21.47 -12.87 -4.65
CA SER A 127 -21.50 -11.74 -5.59
C SER A 127 -22.89 -11.09 -5.69
N VAL A 128 -23.93 -11.81 -5.29
CA VAL A 128 -25.31 -11.34 -5.27
C VAL A 128 -25.96 -11.80 -3.98
N ILE A 129 -26.51 -10.87 -3.22
CA ILE A 129 -27.03 -11.11 -1.86
C ILE A 129 -28.42 -10.50 -1.65
N CYS A 130 -29.10 -10.96 -0.61
CA CYS A 130 -30.27 -10.28 -0.07
C CYS A 130 -29.88 -9.03 0.71
N GLN A 131 -30.77 -8.03 0.74
CA GLN A 131 -30.58 -6.85 1.59
C GLN A 131 -30.31 -7.26 3.04
N ASN A 132 -29.43 -6.52 3.71
CA ASN A 132 -29.03 -6.75 5.10
C ASN A 132 -28.40 -8.15 5.35
N THR A 133 -27.80 -8.75 4.34
CA THR A 133 -26.99 -9.96 4.48
C THR A 133 -25.51 -9.58 4.58
N ASP A 134 -24.81 -10.22 5.49
CA ASP A 134 -23.36 -10.02 5.65
C ASP A 134 -22.59 -10.74 4.53
N VAL A 135 -21.61 -10.03 3.98
CA VAL A 135 -20.70 -10.54 2.96
C VAL A 135 -19.27 -10.40 3.45
N ILE A 136 -18.48 -11.44 3.25
CA ILE A 136 -17.05 -11.44 3.55
C ILE A 136 -16.28 -11.11 2.29
N LEU A 137 -15.47 -10.05 2.34
CA LEU A 137 -14.56 -9.63 1.28
C LEU A 137 -13.14 -9.99 1.70
N ASN A 138 -12.34 -10.56 0.77
CA ASN A 138 -10.97 -10.97 1.04
C ASN A 138 -10.04 -10.43 -0.05
N VAL A 139 -8.87 -9.94 0.37
CA VAL A 139 -7.77 -9.61 -0.53
C VAL A 139 -7.10 -10.89 -0.99
N THR A 140 -6.72 -10.95 -2.27
CA THR A 140 -5.91 -12.03 -2.82
C THR A 140 -4.60 -11.48 -3.35
N GLY A 141 -3.49 -12.19 -3.07
CA GLY A 141 -2.15 -11.76 -3.48
C GLY A 141 -1.71 -10.46 -2.81
N GLY A 142 -0.70 -9.83 -3.39
CA GLY A 142 -0.05 -8.66 -2.81
C GLY A 142 0.80 -8.98 -1.59
N LEU A 143 1.49 -8.00 -1.08
CA LEU A 143 2.30 -8.11 0.14
C LEU A 143 2.29 -6.75 0.85
N LEU A 144 2.11 -6.76 2.15
CA LEU A 144 2.21 -5.55 2.96
C LEU A 144 3.68 -5.23 3.26
N GLY A 145 4.06 -4.00 3.02
CA GLY A 145 5.35 -3.43 3.38
C GLY A 145 5.43 -3.06 4.86
N THR A 146 6.45 -2.29 5.21
CA THR A 146 6.68 -1.84 6.59
C THR A 146 5.57 -0.89 7.04
N ASN A 147 4.96 -1.18 8.19
CA ASN A 147 3.86 -0.40 8.79
C ASN A 147 2.68 -0.17 7.82
N SER A 148 2.41 -1.16 6.98
CA SER A 148 1.31 -1.11 6.01
C SER A 148 0.13 -1.93 6.46
N GLN A 149 -1.05 -1.57 5.96
CA GLN A 149 -2.29 -2.31 6.16
C GLN A 149 -3.15 -2.29 4.89
N TRP A 150 -4.00 -3.29 4.72
CA TRP A 150 -5.06 -3.25 3.73
C TRP A 150 -6.16 -2.31 4.22
N VAL A 151 -6.55 -1.35 3.37
CA VAL A 151 -7.62 -0.38 3.65
C VAL A 151 -8.70 -0.57 2.60
N TRP A 152 -9.95 -0.71 3.07
CA TRP A 152 -11.13 -0.93 2.24
C TRP A 152 -11.97 0.34 2.15
N PHE A 153 -12.45 0.60 0.94
CA PHE A 153 -13.25 1.78 0.61
C PHE A 153 -14.53 1.38 -0.10
N ASN A 154 -15.56 2.21 -0.01
CA ASN A 154 -16.69 2.19 -0.92
C ASN A 154 -16.65 3.37 -1.89
N ASP A 155 -17.49 3.33 -2.91
CA ASP A 155 -17.69 4.35 -3.95
C ASP A 155 -16.49 4.58 -4.87
N SER A 156 -15.27 4.71 -4.35
CA SER A 156 -14.06 4.93 -5.14
C SER A 156 -12.81 4.52 -4.38
N CYS A 157 -11.72 4.30 -5.11
CA CYS A 157 -10.39 4.08 -4.52
C CYS A 157 -9.93 5.31 -3.71
N GLY A 158 -9.72 5.14 -2.41
CA GLY A 158 -9.41 6.25 -1.49
C GLY A 158 -10.63 7.06 -1.04
N GLY A 159 -11.83 6.57 -1.29
CA GLY A 159 -13.09 7.17 -0.83
C GLY A 159 -13.37 6.93 0.66
N ASN A 160 -14.63 6.62 1.00
CA ASN A 160 -14.99 6.36 2.39
C ASN A 160 -14.43 5.01 2.86
N ILE A 161 -13.72 5.01 3.98
CA ILE A 161 -13.16 3.80 4.59
C ILE A 161 -14.29 2.99 5.23
N VAL A 162 -14.37 1.70 4.87
CA VAL A 162 -15.35 0.76 5.40
C VAL A 162 -14.71 -0.32 6.29
N GLY A 163 -13.40 -0.46 6.26
CA GLY A 163 -12.68 -1.39 7.11
C GLY A 163 -11.20 -1.51 6.79
N ASN A 164 -10.49 -2.28 7.61
CA ASN A 164 -9.06 -2.56 7.46
C ASN A 164 -8.80 -4.05 7.63
N GLY A 165 -7.73 -4.56 7.00
CA GLY A 165 -7.29 -5.94 7.11
C GLY A 165 -7.46 -6.75 5.84
N ALA A 166 -6.87 -7.95 5.82
CA ALA A 166 -6.92 -8.85 4.66
C ALA A 166 -8.35 -9.35 4.36
N SER A 167 -9.24 -9.29 5.35
CA SER A 167 -10.64 -9.67 5.24
C SER A 167 -11.49 -8.68 6.03
N ILE A 168 -12.66 -8.32 5.47
CA ILE A 168 -13.67 -7.54 6.16
C ILE A 168 -15.06 -8.16 5.94
N THR A 169 -15.97 -7.89 6.88
CA THR A 169 -17.41 -8.22 6.73
C THR A 169 -18.15 -6.92 6.48
N VAL A 170 -18.95 -6.87 5.43
CA VAL A 170 -19.78 -5.72 5.08
C VAL A 170 -21.25 -6.14 5.02
N ASN A 171 -22.13 -5.23 5.42
CA ASN A 171 -23.58 -5.37 5.30
C ASN A 171 -24.08 -4.23 4.43
N GLN A 172 -24.77 -4.54 3.34
CA GLN A 172 -25.20 -3.52 2.39
C GLN A 172 -26.68 -3.62 2.03
N THR A 173 -27.23 -2.50 1.65
CA THR A 173 -28.63 -2.35 1.27
C THR A 173 -28.84 -2.01 -0.21
N SER A 174 -27.76 -1.79 -0.96
CA SER A 174 -27.75 -1.43 -2.38
C SER A 174 -26.54 -2.04 -3.08
N ASN A 175 -26.55 -2.09 -4.41
CA ASN A 175 -25.38 -2.48 -5.19
C ASN A 175 -24.20 -1.60 -4.83
N THR A 176 -23.11 -2.19 -4.39
CA THR A 176 -21.92 -1.46 -3.91
C THR A 176 -20.65 -2.07 -4.48
N THR A 177 -19.77 -1.22 -4.98
CA THR A 177 -18.43 -1.61 -5.37
C THR A 177 -17.47 -1.24 -4.23
N TYR A 178 -16.73 -2.23 -3.78
CA TYR A 178 -15.71 -2.08 -2.75
C TYR A 178 -14.32 -2.08 -3.40
N PHE A 179 -13.46 -1.25 -2.89
CA PHE A 179 -12.08 -1.10 -3.34
C PHE A 179 -11.14 -1.41 -2.17
N VAL A 180 -9.99 -1.99 -2.47
CA VAL A 180 -8.95 -2.23 -1.46
C VAL A 180 -7.58 -1.92 -2.02
N ARG A 181 -6.74 -1.33 -1.18
CA ARG A 181 -5.31 -1.14 -1.44
C ARG A 181 -4.51 -1.27 -0.15
N ALA A 182 -3.21 -1.49 -0.26
CA ALA A 182 -2.31 -1.31 0.85
C ALA A 182 -1.98 0.17 1.03
N GLU A 183 -2.00 0.64 2.26
CA GLU A 183 -1.51 1.96 2.66
C GLU A 183 -0.43 1.81 3.71
N GLY A 184 0.71 2.45 3.52
CA GLY A 184 1.86 2.34 4.40
C GLY A 184 2.87 3.47 4.26
N ASP A 185 3.96 3.36 5.01
CA ASP A 185 4.98 4.41 5.08
C ASP A 185 5.68 4.68 3.74
N CYS A 186 5.83 3.66 2.89
CA CYS A 186 6.58 3.77 1.65
C CYS A 186 5.70 4.05 0.43
N ASN A 187 4.53 3.42 0.37
CA ASN A 187 3.66 3.59 -0.78
C ASN A 187 2.19 3.28 -0.44
N ASN A 188 1.32 3.75 -1.30
CA ASN A 188 -0.03 3.25 -1.45
C ASN A 188 -0.09 2.47 -2.76
N THR A 189 -0.59 1.24 -2.72
CA THR A 189 -0.72 0.40 -3.92
C THR A 189 -1.89 0.87 -4.80
N ILE A 190 -1.97 0.31 -6.01
CA ILE A 190 -3.19 0.43 -6.80
C ILE A 190 -4.35 -0.27 -6.10
N CYS A 191 -5.59 0.15 -6.41
CA CYS A 191 -6.77 -0.52 -5.88
C CYS A 191 -7.19 -1.68 -6.78
N GLU A 192 -7.54 -2.79 -6.13
CA GLU A 192 -8.42 -3.81 -6.70
C GLU A 192 -9.85 -3.60 -6.21
N ASN A 193 -10.83 -4.16 -6.92
CA ASN A 193 -12.23 -3.95 -6.58
C ASN A 193 -13.09 -5.20 -6.77
N VAL A 194 -14.25 -5.19 -6.10
CA VAL A 194 -15.32 -6.18 -6.26
C VAL A 194 -16.66 -5.50 -6.11
N THR A 195 -17.60 -5.86 -6.97
CA THR A 195 -18.98 -5.39 -6.86
C THR A 195 -19.84 -6.48 -6.25
N VAL A 196 -20.55 -6.14 -5.17
CA VAL A 196 -21.59 -6.97 -4.57
C VAL A 196 -22.95 -6.38 -4.93
N SER A 197 -23.77 -7.17 -5.58
CA SER A 197 -25.10 -6.77 -6.05
C SER A 197 -26.17 -7.26 -5.09
N ASN A 198 -27.18 -6.44 -4.85
CA ASN A 198 -28.36 -6.88 -4.14
C ASN A 198 -29.36 -7.49 -5.11
N PHE A 199 -29.97 -8.59 -4.71
CA PHE A 199 -31.19 -9.04 -5.39
C PHE A 199 -32.24 -7.95 -5.26
N PRO A 200 -32.99 -7.65 -6.33
CA PRO A 200 -34.19 -6.82 -6.20
C PRO A 200 -35.13 -7.48 -5.19
N TYR A 201 -35.57 -6.68 -4.21
CA TYR A 201 -36.40 -7.17 -3.10
C TYR A 201 -37.74 -7.74 -3.56
N PHE A 202 -38.24 -7.30 -4.71
CA PHE A 202 -39.49 -7.78 -5.31
C PHE A 202 -39.32 -7.97 -6.81
N ILE A 203 -39.80 -9.13 -7.29
CA ILE A 203 -40.11 -9.33 -8.69
C ILE A 203 -41.62 -9.31 -8.75
N GLU A 204 -42.15 -8.31 -9.43
CA GLU A 204 -43.58 -8.28 -9.69
C GLU A 204 -43.90 -9.25 -10.83
N LEU A 205 -44.87 -10.12 -10.58
CA LEU A 205 -45.51 -10.91 -11.60
C LEU A 205 -46.48 -9.99 -12.35
N ASP A 206 -46.19 -9.69 -13.60
CA ASP A 206 -47.02 -8.75 -14.37
C ASP A 206 -48.39 -9.33 -14.69
N SER A 207 -48.43 -10.57 -15.11
CA SER A 207 -49.66 -11.25 -15.46
C SER A 207 -49.49 -12.78 -15.55
N ILE A 208 -50.59 -13.46 -15.50
CA ILE A 208 -50.69 -14.86 -15.88
C ILE A 208 -51.53 -14.92 -17.15
N SER A 209 -51.07 -15.68 -18.14
CA SER A 209 -51.85 -15.94 -19.36
C SER A 209 -52.12 -17.44 -19.53
N ILE A 210 -53.13 -17.72 -20.22
CA ILE A 210 -53.46 -19.05 -20.74
C ILE A 210 -52.87 -19.13 -22.13
N ASP A 211 -52.33 -20.29 -22.54
CA ASP A 211 -51.88 -20.49 -23.92
C ASP A 211 -53.03 -20.26 -24.88
N SER A 212 -52.77 -19.45 -25.90
CA SER A 212 -53.70 -19.29 -27.00
C SER A 212 -53.61 -20.53 -27.87
N THR A 213 -54.69 -21.28 -28.01
CA THR A 213 -54.72 -22.38 -28.96
C THR A 213 -54.60 -21.83 -30.38
N TYR A 214 -53.56 -22.25 -31.11
CA TYR A 214 -53.40 -21.95 -32.51
C TYR A 214 -54.42 -22.75 -33.28
N ASN A 215 -55.38 -22.06 -33.89
CA ASN A 215 -56.32 -22.69 -34.82
C ASN A 215 -55.71 -22.84 -36.20
N SER A 216 -55.28 -24.05 -36.56
CA SER A 216 -54.61 -24.35 -37.82
C SER A 216 -55.53 -24.19 -39.06
N THR A 217 -56.81 -24.00 -38.89
CA THR A 217 -57.76 -23.84 -40.00
C THR A 217 -57.94 -22.40 -40.46
N ASP A 218 -57.70 -21.40 -39.60
CA ASP A 218 -57.85 -19.99 -39.94
C ASP A 218 -56.64 -19.12 -39.65
N SER A 219 -55.55 -19.73 -39.13
CA SER A 219 -54.31 -19.06 -38.76
C SER A 219 -54.48 -17.94 -37.72
N THR A 220 -55.47 -18.03 -36.87
CA THR A 220 -55.73 -17.07 -35.81
C THR A 220 -55.33 -17.61 -34.41
N TRP A 221 -54.86 -16.69 -33.58
CA TRP A 221 -54.67 -16.95 -32.16
C TRP A 221 -55.87 -16.45 -31.38
N SER A 222 -56.59 -17.35 -30.67
CA SER A 222 -57.63 -16.94 -29.77
C SER A 222 -57.24 -17.18 -28.34
N ILE A 223 -57.43 -16.18 -27.48
CA ILE A 223 -57.32 -16.35 -26.02
C ILE A 223 -58.58 -17.10 -25.60
N ILE A 224 -58.42 -18.32 -25.10
CA ILE A 224 -59.53 -19.13 -24.62
C ILE A 224 -59.58 -19.01 -23.09
N ASP A 225 -60.51 -18.28 -22.56
CA ASP A 225 -60.86 -18.21 -21.12
C ASP A 225 -61.82 -19.30 -20.71
N THR A 226 -62.34 -20.06 -21.69
CA THR A 226 -63.31 -21.15 -21.49
C THR A 226 -62.88 -22.43 -22.19
N VAL A 227 -62.54 -23.45 -21.44
CA VAL A 227 -62.10 -24.75 -21.95
C VAL A 227 -63.04 -25.85 -21.59
N CYS A 228 -63.06 -26.96 -22.36
CA CYS A 228 -63.85 -28.16 -21.99
C CYS A 228 -63.24 -28.77 -20.70
N PRO A 229 -64.13 -29.39 -19.84
CA PRO A 229 -63.61 -30.10 -18.66
C PRO A 229 -62.52 -31.12 -19.02
N GLN A 230 -61.48 -31.21 -18.18
CA GLN A 230 -60.30 -32.09 -18.36
C GLN A 230 -59.44 -31.84 -19.64
N SER A 231 -59.68 -30.73 -20.31
CA SER A 231 -58.73 -30.30 -21.36
C SER A 231 -57.43 -29.80 -20.78
N ALA A 232 -56.31 -30.10 -21.47
CA ALA A 232 -54.99 -29.55 -21.09
C ALA A 232 -54.97 -28.05 -21.32
N VAL A 233 -54.61 -27.30 -20.30
CA VAL A 233 -54.44 -25.84 -20.35
C VAL A 233 -53.02 -25.51 -19.88
N GLN A 234 -52.29 -24.78 -20.67
CA GLN A 234 -50.96 -24.30 -20.27
C GLN A 234 -51.09 -22.86 -19.77
N LEU A 235 -50.62 -22.65 -18.57
CA LEU A 235 -50.51 -21.33 -17.92
C LEU A 235 -49.10 -20.83 -17.99
N PHE A 236 -48.92 -19.55 -18.24
CA PHE A 236 -47.62 -18.87 -18.28
C PHE A 236 -47.61 -17.71 -17.30
N ALA A 237 -46.46 -17.54 -16.63
CA ALA A 237 -46.17 -16.38 -15.81
C ALA A 237 -45.33 -15.37 -16.62
N HIS A 238 -45.72 -14.10 -16.64
CA HIS A 238 -45.06 -13.04 -17.38
C HIS A 238 -44.42 -12.03 -16.44
N PHE A 239 -43.24 -11.56 -16.80
CA PHE A 239 -42.43 -10.58 -16.06
C PHE A 239 -41.95 -9.47 -16.98
N SER A 240 -41.93 -8.22 -16.50
CA SER A 240 -41.42 -7.07 -17.26
C SER A 240 -39.90 -7.04 -17.39
N SER A 241 -39.19 -7.88 -16.65
CA SER A 241 -37.75 -8.01 -16.72
C SER A 241 -37.30 -9.48 -16.82
N PRO A 242 -36.08 -9.78 -17.30
CA PRO A 242 -35.59 -11.16 -17.29
C PRO A 242 -35.65 -11.77 -15.89
N PHE A 243 -36.19 -13.00 -15.78
CA PHE A 243 -36.31 -13.72 -14.52
C PHE A 243 -34.95 -14.02 -13.92
N PRO A 244 -34.56 -13.48 -12.73
CA PRO A 244 -33.21 -13.64 -12.19
C PRO A 244 -33.01 -15.07 -11.68
N GLN A 245 -31.75 -15.48 -11.66
CA GLN A 245 -31.37 -16.76 -11.03
C GLN A 245 -31.65 -16.73 -9.53
N GLY A 246 -32.07 -17.85 -8.96
CA GLY A 246 -32.37 -17.99 -7.53
C GLY A 246 -33.84 -17.75 -7.15
N TYR A 247 -34.71 -17.47 -8.14
CA TYR A 247 -36.13 -17.42 -7.94
C TYR A 247 -36.82 -18.65 -8.55
N SER A 248 -37.96 -19.02 -7.98
CA SER A 248 -38.84 -20.06 -8.51
C SER A 248 -40.29 -19.58 -8.49
N ILE A 249 -41.09 -20.06 -9.43
CA ILE A 249 -42.51 -19.81 -9.48
C ILE A 249 -43.21 -21.10 -9.04
N THR A 250 -44.07 -20.98 -8.05
CA THR A 250 -44.92 -22.10 -7.57
C THR A 250 -46.36 -21.81 -7.89
N TRP A 251 -47.03 -22.77 -8.50
CA TRP A 251 -48.41 -22.66 -8.93
C TRP A 251 -49.36 -23.33 -7.93
N TYR A 252 -50.49 -22.72 -7.73
CA TYR A 252 -51.53 -23.17 -6.80
C TYR A 252 -52.91 -23.11 -7.45
N GLU A 253 -53.83 -23.89 -6.92
CA GLU A 253 -55.24 -23.91 -7.30
C GLU A 253 -56.09 -23.35 -6.16
N ASN A 254 -57.11 -22.55 -6.50
CA ASN A 254 -58.11 -21.96 -5.62
C ASN A 254 -57.60 -20.93 -4.60
N SER A 255 -56.37 -21.05 -4.09
CA SER A 255 -55.76 -20.04 -3.19
C SER A 255 -54.24 -20.09 -3.22
N CYS A 256 -53.62 -18.93 -3.12
CA CYS A 256 -52.18 -18.82 -3.03
C CYS A 256 -51.65 -19.44 -1.72
N GLY A 257 -50.71 -20.38 -1.82
CA GLY A 257 -50.15 -21.11 -0.67
C GLY A 257 -50.93 -22.38 -0.28
N ALA A 258 -51.94 -22.79 -1.03
CA ALA A 258 -52.57 -24.11 -0.92
C ALA A 258 -51.63 -25.24 -1.38
N THR A 259 -52.15 -26.41 -1.70
CA THR A 259 -51.32 -27.49 -2.26
C THR A 259 -50.71 -27.05 -3.60
N SER A 260 -49.38 -27.13 -3.70
CA SER A 260 -48.65 -26.78 -4.92
C SER A 260 -49.02 -27.75 -6.06
N LEU A 261 -49.33 -27.19 -7.22
CA LEU A 261 -49.53 -27.94 -8.47
C LEU A 261 -48.22 -28.23 -9.20
N GLY A 262 -47.21 -27.36 -9.05
CA GLY A 262 -45.91 -27.50 -9.71
C GLY A 262 -45.08 -26.25 -9.58
N ILE A 263 -43.83 -26.32 -10.12
CA ILE A 263 -42.86 -25.24 -10.14
C ILE A 263 -42.42 -25.01 -11.58
N GLY A 264 -42.24 -23.75 -11.97
CA GLY A 264 -41.75 -23.34 -13.29
C GLY A 264 -42.42 -22.08 -13.80
N ASP A 265 -41.91 -21.53 -14.90
CA ASP A 265 -42.45 -20.36 -15.60
C ASP A 265 -43.75 -20.68 -16.30
N SER A 266 -44.06 -21.95 -16.51
CA SER A 266 -45.32 -22.45 -17.03
C SER A 266 -45.71 -23.76 -16.37
N ILE A 267 -47.00 -24.08 -16.41
CA ILE A 267 -47.58 -25.35 -15.93
C ILE A 267 -48.74 -25.79 -16.82
N ILE A 268 -48.93 -27.11 -16.95
CA ILE A 268 -50.12 -27.69 -17.59
C ILE A 268 -51.08 -28.16 -16.51
N VAL A 269 -52.32 -27.72 -16.62
CA VAL A 269 -53.41 -28.05 -15.70
C VAL A 269 -54.62 -28.66 -16.47
N TYR A 270 -55.48 -29.39 -15.77
CA TYR A 270 -56.66 -30.10 -16.33
C TYR A 270 -57.91 -29.77 -15.51
N PRO A 271 -58.48 -28.56 -15.66
CA PRO A 271 -59.62 -28.16 -14.84
C PRO A 271 -60.89 -28.98 -15.15
N ASP A 272 -61.55 -29.46 -14.11
CA ASP A 272 -62.86 -30.12 -14.22
C ASP A 272 -64.07 -29.15 -14.17
N SER A 273 -63.83 -27.95 -13.63
CA SER A 273 -64.82 -26.88 -13.45
C SER A 273 -64.11 -25.52 -13.50
N SER A 274 -64.90 -24.44 -13.40
CA SER A 274 -64.27 -23.08 -13.30
C SER A 274 -63.34 -23.00 -12.10
N THR A 275 -62.09 -22.82 -12.38
CA THR A 275 -60.99 -22.88 -11.41
C THR A 275 -60.08 -21.63 -11.52
N THR A 276 -59.69 -21.08 -10.39
CA THR A 276 -58.75 -19.97 -10.32
C THR A 276 -57.36 -20.49 -9.97
N TYR A 277 -56.36 -20.13 -10.76
CA TYR A 277 -54.97 -20.48 -10.56
C TYR A 277 -54.17 -19.27 -10.07
N TYR A 278 -53.21 -19.54 -9.21
CA TYR A 278 -52.32 -18.56 -8.62
C TYR A 278 -50.88 -18.94 -8.88
N ALA A 279 -50.07 -17.96 -9.19
CA ALA A 279 -48.62 -18.12 -9.25
C ALA A 279 -47.95 -17.28 -8.15
N LYS A 280 -47.05 -17.89 -7.40
CA LYS A 280 -46.27 -17.22 -6.37
C LYS A 280 -44.83 -17.30 -6.71
N VAL A 281 -44.17 -16.14 -6.79
CA VAL A 281 -42.73 -16.05 -6.94
C VAL A 281 -42.08 -16.19 -5.56
N THR A 282 -41.14 -17.12 -5.45
CA THR A 282 -40.32 -17.31 -4.24
C THR A 282 -38.85 -17.22 -4.62
N GLY A 283 -38.08 -16.45 -3.90
CA GLY A 283 -36.64 -16.29 -4.10
C GLY A 283 -35.84 -16.50 -2.83
N THR A 284 -34.56 -16.55 -2.95
CA THR A 284 -33.64 -16.65 -1.80
C THR A 284 -33.79 -15.49 -0.82
N CYS A 285 -34.33 -14.35 -1.27
CA CYS A 285 -34.47 -13.13 -0.45
C CYS A 285 -35.90 -12.89 0.05
N GLY A 286 -36.80 -13.83 -0.08
CA GLY A 286 -38.19 -13.72 0.36
C GLY A 286 -39.18 -14.12 -0.70
N ALA A 287 -40.44 -14.23 -0.31
CA ALA A 287 -41.53 -14.54 -1.21
C ALA A 287 -42.26 -13.25 -1.60
N SER A 288 -42.54 -13.04 -2.88
CA SER A 288 -43.56 -12.07 -3.28
C SER A 288 -44.94 -12.69 -3.15
N LEU A 289 -45.93 -11.89 -2.81
CA LEU A 289 -47.34 -12.30 -2.82
C LEU A 289 -47.92 -12.08 -4.21
#